data_fbe174088cb0fbabd7d011b5dc003240
#
_entry.id   fbe174088cb0fbabd7d011b5dc003240
#
_cell.length_a   1.000
_cell.length_b   1.000
_cell.length_c   1.000
_cell.angle_alpha   90.00
_cell.angle_beta   90.00
_cell.angle_gamma   90.00
#
_symmetry.space_group_name_H-M   'P 1'
#
loop_
_entity.id
_entity.type
_entity.pdbx_description
1 polymer ?
#
loop_
_entity_poly.entity_id
_entity_poly.type
_entity_poly.pdbx_seq_one_letter_code
_entity_poly.pdbx_strand_id
1 'polypeptide(L)'
;QGAYGEAVKTITRTNPMGPTCGLICPDKFCMQACTRSRIDFAVNIPKVQATILENFRNDGEDYSQTKPKGKNVAVIGAGPAGIAAASLLAKSGYEVNIFEAGNQIGGALNMIPDARLPHDVIEKDWKFISNTPLIRLHLNARVGDVRPLLMQYDGVIIATGEPNTAQLNIEGEELCLSHMEYLHHPERYATSGRVAVIGGGNVAADCAFTAAQNGAEQVEMFVRRRLSDMKISKTEYLELLYHQI
;
A
#
# COMPACT_ATOMS: atom_id res chain seq x y z
N GLN A 1 -5.77 -7.59 28.83
CA GLN A 1 -6.66 -8.75 29.13
C GLN A 1 -6.32 -9.99 28.29
N GLY A 2 -5.32 -9.95 27.37
CA GLY A 2 -4.78 -11.11 26.66
C GLY A 2 -5.67 -11.69 25.53
N ALA A 3 -6.75 -11.04 25.14
CA ALA A 3 -7.65 -11.53 24.07
C ALA A 3 -7.09 -11.24 22.66
N TYR A 4 -5.86 -11.63 22.39
CA TYR A 4 -5.17 -11.30 21.13
C TYR A 4 -5.82 -11.97 19.91
N GLY A 5 -6.35 -13.19 20.03
CA GLY A 5 -7.06 -13.83 18.94
C GLY A 5 -8.33 -13.09 18.50
N GLU A 6 -9.07 -12.50 19.45
CA GLU A 6 -10.22 -11.66 19.13
C GLU A 6 -9.80 -10.33 18.51
N ALA A 7 -8.65 -9.79 18.93
CA ALA A 7 -8.08 -8.60 18.32
C ALA A 7 -7.69 -8.86 16.85
N VAL A 8 -7.03 -9.98 16.55
CA VAL A 8 -6.71 -10.41 15.18
C VAL A 8 -7.99 -10.48 14.34
N LYS A 9 -9.02 -11.20 14.78
CA LYS A 9 -10.31 -11.31 14.07
C LYS A 9 -10.97 -9.95 13.84
N THR A 10 -10.92 -9.07 14.84
CA THR A 10 -11.49 -7.73 14.74
C THR A 10 -10.79 -6.89 13.67
N ILE A 11 -9.46 -6.93 13.61
CA ILE A 11 -8.66 -6.20 12.63
C ILE A 11 -8.89 -6.78 11.23
N THR A 12 -8.69 -8.08 11.05
CA THR A 12 -8.75 -8.73 9.73
C THR A 12 -10.15 -8.75 9.12
N ARG A 13 -11.18 -8.49 9.91
CA ARG A 13 -12.54 -8.33 9.39
C ARG A 13 -12.66 -7.22 8.34
N THR A 14 -11.89 -6.14 8.49
CA THR A 14 -11.95 -4.96 7.59
C THR A 14 -10.59 -4.53 7.05
N ASN A 15 -9.50 -4.94 7.69
CA ASN A 15 -8.14 -4.64 7.27
C ASN A 15 -7.31 -5.93 7.21
N PRO A 16 -7.35 -6.67 6.09
CA PRO A 16 -6.59 -7.91 5.94
C PRO A 16 -5.08 -7.68 5.83
N MET A 17 -4.63 -6.49 5.41
CA MET A 17 -3.23 -6.09 5.25
C MET A 17 -2.77 -5.18 6.40
N GLY A 18 -3.07 -5.57 7.64
CA GLY A 18 -2.80 -4.71 8.82
C GLY A 18 -1.32 -4.38 9.05
N PRO A 19 -0.36 -5.31 8.95
CA PRO A 19 1.07 -5.01 8.99
C PRO A 19 1.50 -4.00 7.93
N THR A 20 1.18 -4.24 6.66
CA THR A 20 1.44 -3.29 5.56
C THR A 20 0.84 -1.92 5.85
N CYS A 21 -0.45 -1.86 6.17
CA CYS A 21 -1.13 -0.60 6.48
C CYS A 21 -0.53 0.09 7.72
N GLY A 22 -0.12 -0.68 8.72
CA GLY A 22 0.45 -0.15 9.96
C GLY A 22 1.79 0.55 9.78
N LEU A 23 2.57 0.15 8.78
CA LEU A 23 3.85 0.77 8.45
C LEU A 23 3.69 2.06 7.64
N ILE A 24 2.75 2.10 6.69
CA ILE A 24 2.65 3.19 5.71
C ILE A 24 1.52 4.18 5.97
N CYS A 25 0.51 3.81 6.78
CA CYS A 25 -0.63 4.68 7.03
C CYS A 25 -0.21 5.88 7.87
N PRO A 26 -0.47 7.11 7.40
CA PRO A 26 -0.20 8.30 8.19
C PRO A 26 -1.01 8.27 9.49
N ASP A 27 -0.33 8.27 10.63
CA ASP A 27 -0.92 8.19 11.96
C ASP A 27 -1.81 9.40 12.30
N LYS A 28 -1.57 10.52 11.66
CA LYS A 28 -2.26 11.79 11.91
C LYS A 28 -3.78 11.71 11.83
N PHE A 29 -4.35 10.91 10.94
CA PHE A 29 -5.81 10.86 10.77
C PHE A 29 -6.51 10.27 11.99
N CYS A 30 -6.13 9.07 12.39
CA CYS A 30 -6.73 8.39 13.54
C CYS A 30 -6.33 9.06 14.87
N MET A 31 -5.08 9.48 14.99
CA MET A 31 -4.58 10.10 16.23
C MET A 31 -5.17 11.49 16.46
N GLN A 32 -5.35 12.30 15.43
CA GLN A 32 -6.01 13.61 15.57
C GLN A 32 -7.46 13.50 16.04
N ALA A 33 -8.17 12.47 15.60
CA ALA A 33 -9.56 12.22 15.98
C ALA A 33 -9.69 11.42 17.30
N CYS A 34 -8.59 10.96 17.87
CA CYS A 34 -8.61 10.11 19.06
C CYS A 34 -9.02 10.91 20.31
N THR A 35 -10.15 10.56 20.91
CA THR A 35 -10.66 11.23 22.12
C THR A 35 -9.73 11.06 23.33
N ARG A 36 -8.92 10.01 23.37
CA ARG A 36 -7.93 9.78 24.40
C ARG A 36 -6.88 10.89 24.48
N SER A 37 -6.57 11.56 23.37
CA SER A 37 -5.64 12.70 23.33
C SER A 37 -6.05 13.86 24.24
N ARG A 38 -7.33 13.88 24.72
CA ARG A 38 -7.82 14.85 25.69
C ARG A 38 -7.44 14.51 27.14
N ILE A 39 -6.95 13.29 27.38
CA ILE A 39 -6.60 12.76 28.71
C ILE A 39 -5.09 12.60 28.82
N ASP A 40 -4.49 11.91 27.84
CA ASP A 40 -3.06 11.62 27.77
C ASP A 40 -2.60 11.61 26.28
N PHE A 41 -2.06 10.49 25.79
CA PHE A 41 -1.59 10.34 24.41
C PHE A 41 -2.65 9.67 23.55
N ALA A 42 -2.77 10.14 22.30
CA ALA A 42 -3.57 9.49 21.29
C ALA A 42 -3.09 8.05 21.04
N VAL A 43 -4.02 7.12 20.80
CA VAL A 43 -3.68 5.74 20.44
C VAL A 43 -3.14 5.70 19.01
N ASN A 44 -1.93 5.17 18.83
CA ASN A 44 -1.38 4.92 17.49
C ASN A 44 -2.02 3.66 16.90
N ILE A 45 -3.19 3.83 16.31
CA ILE A 45 -4.01 2.73 15.78
C ILE A 45 -3.26 1.94 14.69
N PRO A 46 -2.58 2.55 13.70
CA PRO A 46 -1.80 1.81 12.71
C PRO A 46 -0.78 0.87 13.33
N LYS A 47 0.04 1.37 14.27
CA LYS A 47 1.05 0.55 14.95
C LYS A 47 0.44 -0.54 15.83
N VAL A 48 -0.68 -0.26 16.51
CA VAL A 48 -1.39 -1.29 17.30
C VAL A 48 -1.87 -2.42 16.39
N GLN A 49 -2.46 -2.10 15.24
CA GLN A 49 -2.90 -3.14 14.29
C GLN A 49 -1.73 -3.95 13.75
N ALA A 50 -0.65 -3.30 13.31
CA ALA A 50 0.56 -3.99 12.84
C ALA A 50 1.11 -4.93 13.93
N THR A 51 1.35 -4.41 15.13
CA THR A 51 1.92 -5.20 16.24
C THR A 51 1.06 -6.41 16.60
N ILE A 52 -0.27 -6.26 16.63
CA ILE A 52 -1.16 -7.38 16.91
C ILE A 52 -1.06 -8.45 15.83
N LEU A 53 -1.10 -8.07 14.56
CA LEU A 53 -1.05 -9.04 13.48
C LEU A 53 0.33 -9.67 13.28
N GLU A 54 1.41 -8.93 13.50
CA GLU A 54 2.77 -9.47 13.44
C GLU A 54 3.04 -10.54 14.50
N ASN A 55 2.52 -10.33 15.71
CA ASN A 55 2.87 -11.20 16.85
C ASN A 55 1.82 -12.27 17.16
N PHE A 56 0.58 -12.13 16.72
CA PHE A 56 -0.52 -12.97 17.21
C PHE A 56 -1.40 -13.57 16.08
N ARG A 57 -1.20 -13.22 14.81
CA ARG A 57 -1.89 -13.92 13.71
C ARG A 57 -1.28 -15.31 13.51
N ASN A 58 -2.12 -16.25 13.12
CA ASN A 58 -1.70 -17.59 12.70
C ASN A 58 -1.04 -17.53 11.31
N ASP A 59 -0.60 -18.68 10.80
CA ASP A 59 0.02 -18.81 9.47
C ASP A 59 -0.93 -18.50 8.31
N GLY A 60 -2.23 -18.40 8.55
CA GLY A 60 -3.25 -18.06 7.56
C GLY A 60 -4.52 -17.56 8.20
N GLU A 61 -5.33 -16.87 7.39
CA GLU A 61 -6.67 -16.39 7.76
C GLU A 61 -7.59 -17.58 8.02
N ASP A 62 -8.49 -17.43 8.98
CA ASP A 62 -9.45 -18.49 9.34
C ASP A 62 -10.67 -18.47 8.40
N TYR A 63 -10.67 -19.42 7.47
CA TYR A 63 -11.80 -19.68 6.57
C TYR A 63 -12.66 -20.87 6.99
N SER A 64 -12.44 -21.47 8.18
CA SER A 64 -13.10 -22.70 8.62
C SER A 64 -14.63 -22.59 8.71
N GLN A 65 -15.14 -21.40 8.98
CA GLN A 65 -16.58 -21.13 9.05
C GLN A 65 -17.18 -20.69 7.72
N THR A 66 -16.37 -20.56 6.66
CA THR A 66 -16.82 -20.09 5.37
C THR A 66 -17.60 -21.16 4.63
N LYS A 67 -18.85 -20.85 4.28
CA LYS A 67 -19.70 -21.74 3.45
C LYS A 67 -19.58 -21.34 1.99
N PRO A 68 -19.05 -22.21 1.11
CA PRO A 68 -18.97 -21.92 -0.33
C PRO A 68 -20.35 -21.60 -0.91
N LYS A 69 -20.41 -20.56 -1.71
CA LYS A 69 -21.64 -20.12 -2.39
C LYS A 69 -21.80 -20.71 -3.78
N GLY A 70 -20.79 -21.39 -4.31
CA GLY A 70 -20.78 -21.91 -5.67
C GLY A 70 -20.78 -20.79 -6.73
N LYS A 71 -20.28 -19.61 -6.36
CA LYS A 71 -20.16 -18.43 -7.22
C LYS A 71 -18.70 -17.99 -7.31
N ASN A 72 -18.32 -17.52 -8.48
CA ASN A 72 -16.96 -17.08 -8.77
C ASN A 72 -16.90 -15.59 -9.15
N VAL A 73 -15.85 -14.91 -8.71
CA VAL A 73 -15.64 -13.49 -8.98
C VAL A 73 -14.24 -13.29 -9.54
N ALA A 74 -14.13 -12.50 -10.61
CA ALA A 74 -12.86 -12.03 -11.13
C ALA A 74 -12.50 -10.69 -10.48
N VAL A 75 -11.24 -10.55 -10.08
CA VAL A 75 -10.65 -9.29 -9.57
C VAL A 75 -9.49 -8.91 -10.49
N ILE A 76 -9.53 -7.72 -11.06
CA ILE A 76 -8.50 -7.24 -11.98
C ILE A 76 -7.59 -6.28 -11.21
N GLY A 77 -6.34 -6.71 -10.98
CA GLY A 77 -5.31 -6.03 -10.21
C GLY A 77 -5.08 -6.65 -8.83
N ALA A 78 -3.82 -6.94 -8.50
CA ALA A 78 -3.36 -7.45 -7.21
C ALA A 78 -2.71 -6.37 -6.34
N GLY A 79 -3.15 -5.13 -6.46
CA GLY A 79 -2.84 -4.05 -5.53
C GLY A 79 -3.66 -4.15 -4.24
N PRO A 80 -3.51 -3.20 -3.29
CA PRO A 80 -4.20 -3.24 -1.99
C PRO A 80 -5.71 -3.42 -2.10
N ALA A 81 -6.34 -2.72 -3.05
CA ALA A 81 -7.79 -2.80 -3.26
C ALA A 81 -8.22 -4.19 -3.73
N GLY A 82 -7.49 -4.78 -4.69
CA GLY A 82 -7.80 -6.12 -5.20
C GLY A 82 -7.57 -7.21 -4.17
N ILE A 83 -6.47 -7.14 -3.42
CA ILE A 83 -6.17 -8.08 -2.32
C ILE A 83 -7.23 -8.00 -1.22
N ALA A 84 -7.63 -6.80 -0.81
CA ALA A 84 -8.67 -6.60 0.19
C ALA A 84 -10.04 -7.14 -0.31
N ALA A 85 -10.40 -6.85 -1.56
CA ALA A 85 -11.62 -7.38 -2.16
C ALA A 85 -11.62 -8.91 -2.19
N ALA A 86 -10.51 -9.53 -2.60
CA ALA A 86 -10.37 -10.98 -2.63
C ALA A 86 -10.52 -11.61 -1.24
N SER A 87 -9.88 -11.04 -0.23
CA SER A 87 -10.02 -11.49 1.15
C SER A 87 -11.46 -11.47 1.63
N LEU A 88 -12.16 -10.34 1.44
CA LEU A 88 -13.54 -10.17 1.90
C LEU A 88 -14.52 -11.07 1.14
N LEU A 89 -14.32 -11.24 -0.15
CA LEU A 89 -15.13 -12.16 -0.97
C LEU A 89 -14.92 -13.62 -0.55
N ALA A 90 -13.67 -14.05 -0.36
CA ALA A 90 -13.37 -15.40 0.07
C ALA A 90 -13.97 -15.69 1.45
N LYS A 91 -13.86 -14.77 2.41
CA LYS A 91 -14.55 -14.87 3.72
C LYS A 91 -16.06 -14.97 3.58
N SER A 92 -16.62 -14.39 2.53
CA SER A 92 -18.05 -14.47 2.22
C SER A 92 -18.44 -15.72 1.44
N GLY A 93 -17.51 -16.62 1.11
CA GLY A 93 -17.73 -17.90 0.44
C GLY A 93 -17.72 -17.86 -1.08
N TYR A 94 -17.19 -16.78 -1.68
CA TYR A 94 -16.99 -16.72 -3.13
C TYR A 94 -15.62 -17.30 -3.51
N GLU A 95 -15.57 -17.98 -4.67
CA GLU A 95 -14.30 -18.27 -5.32
C GLU A 95 -13.80 -17.01 -6.03
N VAL A 96 -12.53 -16.67 -5.86
CA VAL A 96 -11.95 -15.42 -6.38
C VAL A 96 -10.75 -15.73 -7.26
N ASN A 97 -10.77 -15.22 -8.48
CA ASN A 97 -9.63 -15.25 -9.39
C ASN A 97 -9.10 -13.83 -9.56
N ILE A 98 -7.86 -13.59 -9.11
CA ILE A 98 -7.18 -12.30 -9.25
C ILE A 98 -6.31 -12.37 -10.51
N PHE A 99 -6.47 -11.39 -11.39
CA PHE A 99 -5.66 -11.23 -12.61
C PHE A 99 -4.77 -10.01 -12.44
N GLU A 100 -3.45 -10.25 -12.38
CA GLU A 100 -2.45 -9.21 -12.23
C GLU A 100 -1.61 -9.09 -13.50
N ALA A 101 -1.47 -7.88 -14.03
CA ALA A 101 -0.72 -7.61 -15.25
C ALA A 101 0.79 -7.79 -15.08
N GLY A 102 1.28 -7.53 -13.87
CA GLY A 102 2.69 -7.66 -13.50
C GLY A 102 3.06 -9.08 -13.06
N ASN A 103 4.33 -9.23 -12.71
CA ASN A 103 4.92 -10.49 -12.25
C ASN A 103 4.88 -10.64 -10.70
N GLN A 104 4.32 -9.67 -9.98
CA GLN A 104 4.24 -9.66 -8.52
C GLN A 104 2.98 -8.94 -8.04
N ILE A 105 2.59 -9.23 -6.81
CA ILE A 105 1.51 -8.56 -6.08
C ILE A 105 1.97 -7.21 -5.52
N GLY A 106 1.03 -6.42 -5.00
CA GLY A 106 1.31 -5.20 -4.25
C GLY A 106 0.95 -3.91 -5.01
N GLY A 107 1.04 -3.91 -6.35
CA GLY A 107 0.73 -2.72 -7.14
C GLY A 107 1.53 -1.49 -6.67
N ALA A 108 0.84 -0.40 -6.31
CA ALA A 108 1.48 0.83 -5.86
C ALA A 108 2.32 0.69 -4.57
N LEU A 109 2.13 -0.37 -3.78
CA LEU A 109 2.95 -0.62 -2.59
C LEU A 109 4.41 -0.91 -2.96
N ASN A 110 4.65 -1.48 -4.14
CA ASN A 110 5.99 -1.80 -4.63
C ASN A 110 6.83 -0.56 -5.01
N MET A 111 6.20 0.62 -5.04
CA MET A 111 6.90 1.90 -5.25
C MET A 111 7.38 2.53 -3.93
N ILE A 112 6.94 2.02 -2.79
CA ILE A 112 7.36 2.52 -1.48
C ILE A 112 8.75 1.96 -1.18
N PRO A 113 9.74 2.79 -0.81
CA PRO A 113 11.10 2.33 -0.52
C PRO A 113 11.12 1.26 0.58
N ASP A 114 11.98 0.25 0.43
CA ASP A 114 12.14 -0.87 1.36
C ASP A 114 12.41 -0.43 2.81
N ALA A 115 13.10 0.68 2.98
CA ALA A 115 13.34 1.25 4.31
C ALA A 115 12.05 1.62 5.04
N ARG A 116 10.97 1.94 4.30
CA ARG A 116 9.68 2.30 4.86
C ARG A 116 8.66 1.15 4.81
N LEU A 117 8.67 0.38 3.74
CA LEU A 117 7.81 -0.81 3.58
C LEU A 117 8.63 -1.97 3.03
N PRO A 118 9.25 -2.80 3.89
CA PRO A 118 9.96 -3.98 3.44
C PRO A 118 9.06 -4.90 2.61
N HIS A 119 9.56 -5.37 1.48
CA HIS A 119 8.77 -6.15 0.52
C HIS A 119 8.22 -7.44 1.13
N ASP A 120 8.96 -8.06 2.04
CA ASP A 120 8.55 -9.27 2.75
C ASP A 120 7.28 -9.09 3.61
N VAL A 121 6.96 -7.85 4.02
CA VAL A 121 5.73 -7.55 4.76
C VAL A 121 4.50 -7.73 3.87
N ILE A 122 4.57 -7.27 2.61
CA ILE A 122 3.51 -7.45 1.62
C ILE A 122 3.31 -8.93 1.32
N GLU A 123 4.40 -9.67 1.14
CA GLU A 123 4.36 -11.11 0.89
C GLU A 123 3.79 -11.90 2.07
N LYS A 124 4.15 -11.54 3.30
CA LYS A 124 3.59 -12.15 4.51
C LYS A 124 2.09 -11.88 4.66
N ASP A 125 1.63 -10.68 4.33
CA ASP A 125 0.21 -10.35 4.33
C ASP A 125 -0.53 -11.15 3.26
N TRP A 126 0.04 -11.23 2.06
CA TRP A 126 -0.53 -12.05 0.99
C TRP A 126 -0.60 -13.54 1.36
N LYS A 127 0.48 -14.12 1.89
CA LYS A 127 0.51 -15.51 2.33
C LYS A 127 -0.58 -15.80 3.37
N PHE A 128 -0.75 -14.88 4.31
CA PHE A 128 -1.81 -14.98 5.31
C PHE A 128 -3.20 -15.01 4.67
N ILE A 129 -3.49 -14.09 3.75
CA ILE A 129 -4.78 -13.94 3.09
C ILE A 129 -5.07 -15.09 2.12
N SER A 130 -4.08 -15.50 1.34
CA SER A 130 -4.23 -16.50 0.28
C SER A 130 -4.18 -17.95 0.73
N ASN A 131 -4.06 -18.20 2.04
CA ASN A 131 -4.05 -19.56 2.61
C ASN A 131 -5.45 -20.20 2.56
N THR A 132 -6.03 -20.27 1.37
CA THR A 132 -7.35 -20.84 1.10
C THR A 132 -7.46 -21.27 -0.36
N PRO A 133 -8.17 -22.37 -0.68
CA PRO A 133 -8.43 -22.74 -2.07
C PRO A 133 -9.42 -21.80 -2.78
N LEU A 134 -10.07 -20.90 -2.04
CA LEU A 134 -11.04 -19.95 -2.60
C LEU A 134 -10.37 -18.78 -3.36
N ILE A 135 -9.08 -18.54 -3.17
CA ILE A 135 -8.36 -17.45 -3.86
C ILE A 135 -7.31 -18.06 -4.80
N ARG A 136 -7.37 -17.65 -6.06
CA ARG A 136 -6.38 -18.01 -7.09
C ARG A 136 -5.79 -16.74 -7.68
N LEU A 137 -4.47 -16.68 -7.79
CA LEU A 137 -3.72 -15.56 -8.35
C LEU A 137 -3.14 -15.95 -9.71
N HIS A 138 -3.37 -15.11 -10.71
CA HIS A 138 -2.83 -15.22 -12.05
C HIS A 138 -1.92 -14.01 -12.32
N LEU A 139 -0.61 -14.19 -12.19
CA LEU A 139 0.39 -13.18 -12.52
C LEU A 139 0.66 -13.15 -14.03
N ASN A 140 1.21 -12.05 -14.53
CA ASN A 140 1.44 -11.81 -15.97
C ASN A 140 0.17 -11.97 -16.81
N ALA A 141 -0.99 -11.73 -16.21
CA ALA A 141 -2.31 -11.93 -16.79
C ALA A 141 -3.03 -10.59 -17.00
N ARG A 142 -2.53 -9.80 -17.95
CA ARG A 142 -3.11 -8.49 -18.29
C ARG A 142 -4.50 -8.66 -18.91
N VAL A 143 -5.49 -8.03 -18.33
CA VAL A 143 -6.86 -7.96 -18.85
C VAL A 143 -7.01 -6.68 -19.66
N GLY A 144 -7.10 -6.81 -20.99
CA GLY A 144 -7.33 -5.67 -21.89
C GLY A 144 -8.82 -5.42 -22.19
N ASP A 145 -9.66 -6.44 -21.99
CA ASP A 145 -11.10 -6.37 -22.20
C ASP A 145 -11.82 -7.16 -21.10
N VAL A 146 -12.76 -6.53 -20.43
CA VAL A 146 -13.52 -7.15 -19.33
C VAL A 146 -14.71 -8.00 -19.79
N ARG A 147 -15.16 -7.84 -21.04
CA ARG A 147 -16.35 -8.54 -21.57
C ARG A 147 -16.27 -10.05 -21.49
N PRO A 148 -15.15 -10.70 -21.82
CA PRO A 148 -15.02 -12.16 -21.65
C PRO A 148 -15.16 -12.60 -20.19
N LEU A 149 -14.67 -11.81 -19.23
CA LEU A 149 -14.78 -12.12 -17.80
C LEU A 149 -16.23 -11.99 -17.32
N LEU A 150 -16.97 -11.01 -17.81
CA LEU A 150 -18.41 -10.85 -17.48
C LEU A 150 -19.27 -12.01 -17.97
N MET A 151 -18.81 -12.79 -18.95
CA MET A 151 -19.49 -14.01 -19.44
C MET A 151 -19.11 -15.27 -18.65
N GLN A 152 -17.93 -15.27 -17.97
CA GLN A 152 -17.38 -16.44 -17.30
C GLN A 152 -17.52 -16.38 -15.77
N TYR A 153 -17.67 -15.19 -15.20
CA TYR A 153 -17.73 -14.95 -13.76
C TYR A 153 -19.07 -14.35 -13.35
N ASP A 154 -19.52 -14.66 -12.14
CA ASP A 154 -20.73 -14.08 -11.56
C ASP A 154 -20.58 -12.58 -11.25
N GLY A 155 -19.34 -12.08 -11.19
CA GLY A 155 -19.04 -10.68 -11.01
C GLY A 155 -17.58 -10.36 -11.35
N VAL A 156 -17.32 -9.09 -11.68
CA VAL A 156 -15.98 -8.58 -11.97
C VAL A 156 -15.74 -7.34 -11.14
N ILE A 157 -14.58 -7.29 -10.45
CA ILE A 157 -14.12 -6.12 -9.70
C ILE A 157 -12.90 -5.55 -10.44
N ILE A 158 -12.95 -4.27 -10.75
CA ILE A 158 -11.82 -3.54 -11.35
C ILE A 158 -11.06 -2.82 -10.23
N ALA A 159 -9.82 -3.23 -10.00
CA ALA A 159 -8.94 -2.74 -8.96
C ALA A 159 -7.55 -2.40 -9.52
N THR A 160 -7.49 -1.85 -10.73
CA THR A 160 -6.26 -1.57 -11.49
C THR A 160 -5.45 -0.37 -10.99
N GLY A 161 -5.96 0.33 -9.99
CA GLY A 161 -5.32 1.52 -9.43
C GLY A 161 -5.54 2.79 -10.26
N GLU A 162 -4.85 3.86 -9.88
CA GLU A 162 -4.87 5.16 -10.53
C GLU A 162 -3.48 5.44 -11.14
N PRO A 163 -3.27 5.13 -12.43
CA PRO A 163 -1.96 5.28 -13.06
C PRO A 163 -1.63 6.71 -13.49
N ASN A 164 -2.58 7.64 -13.40
CA ASN A 164 -2.38 9.01 -13.89
C ASN A 164 -1.65 9.87 -12.87
N THR A 165 -0.55 10.46 -13.29
CA THR A 165 0.16 11.48 -12.51
C THR A 165 -0.52 12.85 -12.68
N ALA A 166 -0.64 13.58 -11.57
CA ALA A 166 -1.12 14.96 -11.65
C ALA A 166 -0.10 15.83 -12.39
N GLN A 167 -0.56 16.57 -13.41
CA GLN A 167 0.26 17.56 -14.09
C GLN A 167 0.30 18.84 -13.27
N LEU A 168 1.48 19.46 -13.18
CA LEU A 168 1.69 20.72 -12.48
C LEU A 168 1.39 21.92 -13.37
N ASN A 169 1.45 21.74 -14.69
CA ASN A 169 1.29 22.77 -15.73
C ASN A 169 2.28 23.94 -15.53
N ILE A 170 3.53 23.61 -15.30
CA ILE A 170 4.64 24.55 -15.21
C ILE A 170 5.57 24.35 -16.41
N GLU A 171 6.25 25.43 -16.83
CA GLU A 171 7.25 25.38 -17.90
C GLU A 171 8.41 24.44 -17.52
N GLY A 172 8.79 23.57 -18.44
CA GLY A 172 9.84 22.57 -18.22
C GLY A 172 9.37 21.28 -17.52
N GLU A 173 8.09 21.11 -17.21
CA GLU A 173 7.56 19.89 -16.59
C GLU A 173 7.85 18.62 -17.43
N GLU A 174 7.90 18.78 -18.75
CA GLU A 174 8.21 17.69 -19.69
C GLU A 174 9.65 17.16 -19.58
N LEU A 175 10.52 17.90 -18.88
CA LEU A 175 11.91 17.48 -18.59
C LEU A 175 12.00 16.72 -17.27
N CYS A 176 10.93 16.68 -16.47
CA CYS A 176 10.89 16.03 -15.18
C CYS A 176 10.46 14.58 -15.30
N LEU A 177 11.04 13.74 -14.45
CA LEU A 177 10.55 12.36 -14.27
C LEU A 177 9.28 12.38 -13.42
N SER A 178 8.29 11.58 -13.79
CA SER A 178 7.15 11.34 -12.92
C SER A 178 7.56 10.45 -11.74
N HIS A 179 6.93 10.64 -10.58
CA HIS A 179 7.17 9.79 -9.42
C HIS A 179 6.89 8.30 -9.72
N MET A 180 5.90 8.01 -10.56
CA MET A 180 5.57 6.66 -10.98
C MET A 180 6.74 6.00 -11.71
N GLU A 181 7.29 6.70 -12.70
CA GLU A 181 8.41 6.20 -13.49
C GLU A 181 9.67 6.05 -12.65
N TYR A 182 9.97 7.07 -11.82
CA TYR A 182 11.14 7.06 -10.96
C TYR A 182 11.10 5.94 -9.92
N LEU A 183 10.01 5.82 -9.16
CA LEU A 183 9.90 4.83 -8.06
C LEU A 183 9.68 3.39 -8.54
N HIS A 184 9.23 3.19 -9.79
CA HIS A 184 9.18 1.85 -10.37
C HIS A 184 10.56 1.32 -10.79
N HIS A 185 11.44 2.22 -11.23
CA HIS A 185 12.75 1.86 -11.78
C HIS A 185 13.84 2.83 -11.31
N PRO A 186 14.02 3.00 -9.98
CA PRO A 186 14.97 3.99 -9.48
C PRO A 186 16.41 3.70 -9.91
N GLU A 187 16.75 2.45 -10.15
CA GLU A 187 18.06 2.00 -10.63
C GLU A 187 18.44 2.56 -12.01
N ARG A 188 17.45 2.94 -12.83
CA ARG A 188 17.68 3.52 -14.17
C ARG A 188 18.09 5.00 -14.09
N TYR A 189 17.83 5.63 -12.98
CA TYR A 189 18.00 7.06 -12.74
C TYR A 189 19.00 7.33 -11.62
N ALA A 190 19.97 6.42 -11.45
CA ALA A 190 21.06 6.63 -10.50
C ALA A 190 21.76 7.96 -10.79
N THR A 191 21.76 8.86 -9.84
CA THR A 191 22.27 10.22 -10.00
C THR A 191 23.46 10.44 -9.08
N SER A 192 24.60 10.76 -9.66
CA SER A 192 25.66 11.48 -8.98
C SER A 192 25.38 12.97 -9.22
N GLY A 193 25.12 13.75 -8.18
CA GLY A 193 24.87 15.17 -8.31
C GLY A 193 23.62 15.65 -7.57
N ARG A 194 23.04 16.75 -8.02
CA ARG A 194 21.91 17.40 -7.36
C ARG A 194 20.57 16.92 -7.92
N VAL A 195 19.66 16.58 -7.03
CA VAL A 195 18.28 16.18 -7.37
C VAL A 195 17.28 17.16 -6.79
N ALA A 196 16.39 17.67 -7.64
CA ALA A 196 15.28 18.51 -7.24
C ALA A 196 13.98 17.68 -7.23
N VAL A 197 13.28 17.66 -6.09
CA VAL A 197 11.98 16.98 -5.96
C VAL A 197 10.90 18.03 -5.82
N ILE A 198 9.95 18.07 -6.75
CA ILE A 198 8.83 19.04 -6.74
C ILE A 198 7.63 18.37 -6.08
N GLY A 199 7.33 18.77 -4.86
CA GLY A 199 6.21 18.23 -4.09
C GLY A 199 6.47 18.22 -2.59
N GLY A 200 5.39 18.10 -1.79
CA GLY A 200 5.46 18.14 -0.31
C GLY A 200 4.51 17.13 0.32
N GLY A 201 4.30 15.99 -0.32
CA GLY A 201 3.56 14.85 0.23
C GLY A 201 4.46 13.64 0.43
N ASN A 202 3.89 12.55 0.95
CA ASN A 202 4.63 11.32 1.27
C ASN A 202 5.34 10.73 0.03
N VAL A 203 4.69 10.77 -1.14
CA VAL A 203 5.30 10.28 -2.39
C VAL A 203 6.53 11.10 -2.79
N ALA A 204 6.49 12.43 -2.57
CA ALA A 204 7.66 13.28 -2.82
C ALA A 204 8.80 12.96 -1.83
N ALA A 205 8.48 12.68 -0.57
CA ALA A 205 9.44 12.20 0.41
C ALA A 205 10.06 10.85 -0.02
N ASP A 206 9.23 9.91 -0.50
CA ASP A 206 9.72 8.62 -1.03
C ASP A 206 10.71 8.83 -2.20
N CYS A 207 10.41 9.75 -3.12
CA CYS A 207 11.33 10.10 -4.21
C CYS A 207 12.64 10.70 -3.67
N ALA A 208 12.55 11.59 -2.70
CA ALA A 208 13.73 12.26 -2.11
C ALA A 208 14.62 11.25 -1.36
N PHE A 209 14.06 10.37 -0.54
CA PHE A 209 14.80 9.29 0.12
C PHE A 209 15.44 8.34 -0.89
N THR A 210 14.69 7.93 -1.90
CA THR A 210 15.23 7.05 -2.95
C THR A 210 16.39 7.71 -3.68
N ALA A 211 16.32 9.01 -3.99
CA ALA A 211 17.39 9.73 -4.64
C ALA A 211 18.65 9.78 -3.75
N ALA A 212 18.50 10.08 -2.45
CA ALA A 212 19.59 10.08 -1.51
C ALA A 212 20.26 8.69 -1.38
N GLN A 213 19.44 7.62 -1.30
CA GLN A 213 19.94 6.25 -1.23
C GLN A 213 20.66 5.81 -2.52
N ASN A 214 20.23 6.32 -3.68
CA ASN A 214 20.84 6.03 -4.98
C ASN A 214 22.08 6.87 -5.29
N GLY A 215 22.60 7.62 -4.32
CA GLY A 215 23.89 8.30 -4.40
C GLY A 215 23.82 9.75 -4.89
N ALA A 216 22.67 10.41 -4.82
CA ALA A 216 22.60 11.85 -5.04
C ALA A 216 23.45 12.60 -4.00
N GLU A 217 24.30 13.52 -4.46
CA GLU A 217 25.16 14.34 -3.59
C GLU A 217 24.35 15.34 -2.77
N GLN A 218 23.25 15.84 -3.35
CA GLN A 218 22.34 16.76 -2.71
C GLN A 218 20.93 16.52 -3.21
N VAL A 219 19.96 16.47 -2.29
CA VAL A 219 18.55 16.37 -2.60
C VAL A 219 17.82 17.57 -2.01
N GLU A 220 17.05 18.28 -2.82
CA GLU A 220 16.27 19.45 -2.42
C GLU A 220 14.80 19.27 -2.76
N MET A 221 13.92 19.53 -1.79
CA MET A 221 12.48 19.48 -2.00
C MET A 221 11.89 20.89 -2.21
N PHE A 222 11.19 21.09 -3.32
CA PHE A 222 10.53 22.35 -3.66
C PHE A 222 9.03 22.23 -3.38
N VAL A 223 8.56 22.97 -2.37
CA VAL A 223 7.19 22.88 -1.87
C VAL A 223 6.51 24.25 -1.94
N ARG A 224 5.38 24.36 -2.65
CA ARG A 224 4.61 25.62 -2.75
C ARG A 224 3.82 26.00 -1.50
N ARG A 225 3.71 25.09 -0.54
CA ARG A 225 2.95 25.29 0.72
C ARG A 225 3.90 25.62 1.86
N ARG A 226 3.37 26.24 2.91
CA ARG A 226 4.11 26.38 4.16
C ARG A 226 4.31 25.01 4.78
N LEU A 227 5.34 24.87 5.62
CA LEU A 227 5.63 23.63 6.32
C LEU A 227 4.43 23.12 7.13
N SER A 228 3.70 24.02 7.81
CA SER A 228 2.46 23.70 8.54
C SER A 228 1.35 23.09 7.69
N ASP A 229 1.38 23.35 6.38
CA ASP A 229 0.31 22.98 5.44
C ASP A 229 0.73 21.78 4.56
N MET A 230 1.94 21.24 4.78
CA MET A 230 2.41 20.06 4.10
C MET A 230 1.58 18.83 4.49
N LYS A 231 1.35 17.96 3.52
CA LYS A 231 0.60 16.71 3.74
C LYS A 231 1.48 15.55 4.21
N ILE A 232 2.76 15.79 4.39
CA ILE A 232 3.71 14.81 4.91
C ILE A 232 3.41 14.46 6.37
N SER A 233 3.68 13.25 6.79
CA SER A 233 3.60 12.86 8.20
C SER A 233 4.75 13.51 9.01
N LYS A 234 4.55 13.66 10.32
CA LYS A 234 5.61 14.19 11.18
C LYS A 234 6.84 13.29 11.20
N THR A 235 6.62 11.99 11.16
CA THR A 235 7.71 11.00 11.12
C THR A 235 8.55 11.17 9.86
N GLU A 236 7.92 11.18 8.69
CA GLU A 236 8.63 11.37 7.41
C GLU A 236 9.35 12.73 7.33
N TYR A 237 8.74 13.78 7.88
CA TYR A 237 9.40 15.08 7.95
C TYR A 237 10.68 15.04 8.82
N LEU A 238 10.63 14.37 9.96
CA LEU A 238 11.82 14.21 10.82
C LEU A 238 12.91 13.36 10.14
N GLU A 239 12.51 12.36 9.37
CA GLU A 239 13.44 11.55 8.57
C GLU A 239 14.11 12.37 7.47
N LEU A 240 13.36 13.23 6.75
CA LEU A 240 13.94 14.16 5.78
C LEU A 240 15.01 15.05 6.44
N LEU A 241 14.71 15.64 7.59
CA LEU A 241 15.66 16.46 8.32
C LEU A 241 16.90 15.65 8.76
N TYR A 242 16.73 14.41 9.19
CA TYR A 242 17.85 13.54 9.59
C TYR A 242 18.77 13.25 8.40
N HIS A 243 18.22 13.08 7.22
CA HIS A 243 18.97 12.87 5.98
C HIS A 243 19.44 14.16 5.29
N GLN A 244 19.23 15.31 5.92
CA GLN A 244 19.60 16.64 5.38
C GLN A 244 18.95 16.96 4.02
N ILE A 245 17.71 16.52 3.85
CA ILE A 245 16.88 16.78 2.67
C ILE A 245 15.95 17.96 2.94
#